data_7851fd409e773a3e46533b27603c6f62
#
_entry.id   7851fd409e773a3e46533b27603c6f62
#
_cell.length_a   1.000
_cell.length_b   1.000
_cell.length_c   1.000
_cell.angle_alpha   90.00
_cell.angle_beta   90.00
_cell.angle_gamma   90.00
#
_symmetry.space_group_name_H-M   'P 1'
#
loop_
_entity.id
_entity.type
_entity.pdbx_description
1 polymer ?
#
loop_
_entity_poly.entity_id
_entity_poly.type
_entity_poly.pdbx_seq_one_letter_code
_entity_poly.pdbx_strand_id
1 'polypeptide(L)'
;YGATSDGYDMVAPSGEGAVRCMKMALATSKNKIDYINTHGTSTPVGDITELKAVGEAFPDYKPKISSTKSLSGHSLGATSVHEAIYSLIMMKNNFISASANISEMDDEAKNYPIVTQVEKDVNLNAIMSNSFGFGGTNATLVFEKV
;
A
#
# COMPACT_ATOMS: atom_id res chain seq x y z
N TYR A 1 7.56 -8.21 -7.87
CA TYR A 1 8.26 -6.95 -7.63
C TYR A 1 8.12 -6.02 -8.83
N GLY A 2 7.81 -4.76 -8.56
CA GLY A 2 7.81 -3.69 -9.54
C GLY A 2 8.59 -2.48 -9.04
N ALA A 3 9.21 -1.74 -9.95
CA ALA A 3 9.89 -0.48 -9.65
C ALA A 3 9.78 0.49 -10.84
N THR A 4 9.61 1.76 -10.53
CA THR A 4 9.56 2.86 -11.52
C THR A 4 10.28 4.09 -11.01
N SER A 5 10.52 5.04 -11.89
CA SER A 5 11.06 6.35 -11.54
C SER A 5 10.26 7.45 -12.23
N ASP A 6 9.83 8.46 -11.46
CA ASP A 6 9.00 9.59 -11.91
C ASP A 6 9.77 10.89 -11.75
N GLY A 7 10.93 11.01 -12.38
CA GLY A 7 11.87 12.13 -12.20
C GLY A 7 11.29 13.54 -12.42
N TYR A 8 10.15 13.66 -13.10
CA TYR A 8 9.46 14.93 -13.31
C TYR A 8 8.57 15.34 -12.13
N ASP A 9 8.10 14.39 -11.33
CA ASP A 9 7.15 14.58 -10.22
C ASP A 9 7.81 14.33 -8.86
N MET A 10 8.97 14.95 -8.63
CA MET A 10 9.83 14.66 -7.48
C MET A 10 9.15 14.80 -6.12
N VAL A 11 8.22 15.76 -5.96
CA VAL A 11 7.54 16.07 -4.69
C VAL A 11 6.00 16.17 -4.82
N ALA A 12 5.48 16.09 -6.04
CA ALA A 12 4.05 16.14 -6.33
C ALA A 12 3.67 14.94 -7.19
N PRO A 13 3.50 13.74 -6.60
CA PRO A 13 3.27 12.51 -7.35
C PRO A 13 1.98 12.59 -8.16
N SER A 14 2.07 12.28 -9.46
CA SER A 14 0.90 12.15 -10.34
C SER A 14 0.13 10.84 -10.09
N GLY A 15 0.77 9.86 -9.46
CA GLY A 15 0.25 8.51 -9.27
C GLY A 15 0.56 7.55 -10.43
N GLU A 16 0.98 8.05 -11.60
CA GLU A 16 1.23 7.22 -12.79
C GLU A 16 2.34 6.18 -12.55
N GLY A 17 3.46 6.61 -11.97
CA GLY A 17 4.55 5.69 -11.62
C GLY A 17 4.16 4.66 -10.57
N ALA A 18 3.30 5.02 -9.63
CA ALA A 18 2.75 4.08 -8.65
C ALA A 18 1.87 3.02 -9.34
N VAL A 19 1.01 3.42 -10.29
CA VAL A 19 0.20 2.49 -11.09
C VAL A 19 1.08 1.51 -11.85
N ARG A 20 2.07 2.01 -12.59
CA ARG A 20 3.00 1.15 -13.34
C ARG A 20 3.75 0.19 -12.42
N CYS A 21 4.25 0.70 -11.31
CA CYS A 21 4.99 -0.08 -10.32
C CYS A 21 4.14 -1.25 -9.78
N MET A 22 2.90 -0.99 -9.37
CA MET A 22 1.95 -2.00 -8.93
C MET A 22 1.61 -2.99 -10.05
N LYS A 23 1.31 -2.52 -11.26
CA LYS A 23 1.01 -3.40 -12.41
C LYS A 23 2.18 -4.32 -12.76
N MET A 24 3.43 -3.84 -12.69
CA MET A 24 4.63 -4.67 -12.88
C MET A 24 4.73 -5.77 -11.81
N ALA A 25 4.46 -5.44 -10.55
CA ALA A 25 4.48 -6.43 -9.46
C ALA A 25 3.35 -7.46 -9.63
N LEU A 26 2.14 -7.02 -10.00
CA LEU A 26 0.98 -7.89 -10.26
C LEU A 26 1.23 -8.87 -11.41
N ALA A 27 1.95 -8.47 -12.46
CA ALA A 27 2.28 -9.35 -13.58
C ALA A 27 3.11 -10.58 -13.19
N THR A 28 3.77 -10.55 -12.03
CA THR A 28 4.54 -11.67 -11.48
C THR A 28 3.82 -12.45 -10.38
N SER A 29 2.66 -11.95 -9.93
CA SER A 29 1.83 -12.60 -8.91
C SER A 29 0.97 -13.71 -9.52
N LYS A 30 0.83 -14.81 -8.78
CA LYS A 30 -0.06 -15.92 -9.16
C LYS A 30 -1.41 -15.85 -8.45
N ASN A 31 -1.46 -15.11 -7.35
CA ASN A 31 -2.62 -15.00 -6.48
C ASN A 31 -3.24 -13.60 -6.56
N LYS A 32 -4.52 -13.53 -6.27
CA LYS A 32 -5.23 -12.27 -6.04
C LYS A 32 -4.69 -11.62 -4.77
N ILE A 33 -4.38 -10.33 -4.82
CA ILE A 33 -3.91 -9.59 -3.64
C ILE A 33 -5.05 -9.41 -2.65
N ASP A 34 -4.86 -9.87 -1.43
CA ASP A 34 -5.85 -9.77 -0.34
C ASP A 34 -5.74 -8.44 0.40
N TYR A 35 -4.52 -7.94 0.55
CA TYR A 35 -4.22 -6.75 1.33
C TYR A 35 -3.06 -5.94 0.76
N ILE A 36 -3.14 -4.61 0.88
CA ILE A 36 -2.08 -3.66 0.54
C ILE A 36 -1.66 -2.90 1.80
N ASN A 37 -0.38 -3.00 2.16
CA ASN A 37 0.26 -2.05 3.06
C ASN A 37 0.73 -0.86 2.22
N THR A 38 0.00 0.25 2.30
CA THR A 38 0.24 1.42 1.47
C THR A 38 1.45 2.23 1.95
N HIS A 39 2.01 3.04 1.06
CA HIS A 39 2.99 4.05 1.45
C HIS A 39 2.37 5.05 2.42
N GLY A 40 1.14 5.51 2.17
CA GLY A 40 0.22 6.24 3.05
C GLY A 40 0.89 7.07 4.16
N THR A 41 1.38 8.27 3.80
CA THR A 41 2.19 9.12 4.70
C THR A 41 1.38 10.15 5.47
N SER A 42 0.06 10.13 5.34
CA SER A 42 -0.86 11.11 5.94
C SER A 42 -0.58 12.54 5.45
N THR A 43 -0.38 12.68 4.14
CA THR A 43 -0.21 13.98 3.49
C THR A 43 -1.44 14.33 2.66
N PRO A 44 -1.79 15.65 2.52
CA PRO A 44 -3.03 16.08 1.85
C PRO A 44 -3.19 15.58 0.42
N VAL A 45 -2.10 15.35 -0.30
CA VAL A 45 -2.12 14.92 -1.70
C VAL A 45 -1.73 13.45 -1.84
N GLY A 46 -0.76 12.99 -1.05
CA GLY A 46 -0.13 11.68 -1.21
C GLY A 46 -1.11 10.52 -1.04
N ASP A 47 -1.90 10.53 0.01
CA ASP A 47 -2.79 9.43 0.35
C ASP A 47 -3.89 9.24 -0.72
N ILE A 48 -4.52 10.32 -1.15
CA ILE A 48 -5.58 10.26 -2.17
C ILE A 48 -5.01 9.89 -3.53
N THR A 49 -3.82 10.38 -3.88
CA THR A 49 -3.13 10.00 -5.12
C THR A 49 -2.81 8.50 -5.12
N GLU A 50 -2.32 7.95 -4.01
CA GLU A 50 -2.06 6.51 -3.90
C GLU A 50 -3.36 5.69 -3.98
N LEU A 51 -4.44 6.11 -3.32
CA LEU A 51 -5.73 5.42 -3.40
C LEU A 51 -6.27 5.40 -4.84
N LYS A 52 -6.17 6.51 -5.58
CA LYS A 52 -6.54 6.56 -7.00
C LYS A 52 -5.67 5.61 -7.83
N ALA A 53 -4.37 5.57 -7.58
CA ALA A 53 -3.46 4.64 -8.24
C ALA A 53 -3.81 3.17 -7.93
N VAL A 54 -4.17 2.85 -6.69
CA VAL A 54 -4.69 1.52 -6.32
C VAL A 54 -5.98 1.22 -7.09
N GLY A 55 -6.93 2.16 -7.16
CA GLY A 55 -8.16 1.98 -7.92
C GLY A 55 -7.91 1.67 -9.40
N GLU A 56 -6.92 2.29 -10.02
CA GLU A 56 -6.53 2.02 -11.41
C GLU A 56 -5.76 0.70 -11.58
N ALA A 57 -4.93 0.33 -10.61
CA ALA A 57 -4.20 -0.94 -10.65
C ALA A 57 -5.12 -2.15 -10.40
N PHE A 58 -6.25 -1.96 -9.71
CA PHE A 58 -7.21 -3.00 -9.34
C PHE A 58 -8.63 -2.65 -9.82
N PRO A 59 -8.89 -2.61 -11.14
CA PRO A 59 -10.19 -2.17 -11.67
C PRO A 59 -11.36 -3.12 -11.33
N ASP A 60 -11.08 -4.43 -11.21
CA ASP A 60 -12.10 -5.45 -11.02
C ASP A 60 -12.43 -5.75 -9.56
N TYR A 61 -11.55 -5.36 -8.64
CA TYR A 61 -11.75 -5.55 -7.21
C TYR A 61 -10.83 -4.61 -6.43
N LYS A 62 -11.13 -4.41 -5.14
CA LYS A 62 -10.28 -3.62 -4.26
C LYS A 62 -9.76 -4.49 -3.11
N PRO A 63 -8.44 -4.71 -3.00
CA PRO A 63 -7.84 -5.32 -1.81
C PRO A 63 -8.11 -4.49 -0.57
N LYS A 64 -8.10 -5.09 0.62
CA LYS A 64 -8.10 -4.34 1.88
C LYS A 64 -6.84 -3.48 1.98
N ILE A 65 -6.95 -2.32 2.59
CA ILE A 65 -5.90 -1.31 2.61
C ILE A 65 -5.66 -0.82 4.04
N SER A 66 -4.42 -0.72 4.46
CA SER A 66 -4.04 0.11 5.60
C SER A 66 -2.62 0.65 5.46
N SER A 67 -2.30 1.70 6.23
CA SER A 67 -0.92 2.19 6.38
C SER A 67 -0.44 1.92 7.79
N THR A 68 0.58 1.11 7.94
CA THR A 68 1.22 0.83 9.23
C THR A 68 1.98 2.04 9.78
N LYS A 69 2.24 3.06 8.95
CA LYS A 69 2.85 4.33 9.41
C LYS A 69 1.98 5.06 10.44
N SER A 70 0.67 4.84 10.43
CA SER A 70 -0.23 5.37 11.48
C SER A 70 0.14 4.92 12.89
N LEU A 71 0.86 3.81 13.02
CA LEU A 71 1.30 3.20 14.28
C LEU A 71 2.80 3.39 14.52
N SER A 72 3.62 3.21 13.48
CA SER A 72 5.09 3.20 13.60
C SER A 72 5.76 4.53 13.28
N GLY A 73 5.04 5.46 12.63
CA GLY A 73 5.66 6.62 12.00
C GLY A 73 6.42 6.27 10.72
N HIS A 74 7.04 7.27 10.10
CA HIS A 74 7.82 7.12 8.90
C HIS A 74 9.32 7.14 9.21
N SER A 75 9.97 5.99 9.17
CA SER A 75 11.40 5.82 9.46
C SER A 75 12.30 5.99 8.22
N LEU A 76 11.86 6.82 7.26
CA LEU A 76 12.62 7.21 6.06
C LEU A 76 13.11 6.00 5.24
N GLY A 77 14.43 5.90 5.02
CA GLY A 77 15.02 4.82 4.23
C GLY A 77 14.81 3.41 4.78
N ALA A 78 14.54 3.24 6.09
CA ALA A 78 14.27 1.95 6.71
C ALA A 78 12.79 1.54 6.62
N THR A 79 11.89 2.46 6.31
CA THR A 79 10.43 2.25 6.35
C THR A 79 9.99 1.08 5.49
N SER A 80 10.49 0.97 4.26
CA SER A 80 10.08 -0.08 3.32
C SER A 80 10.39 -1.48 3.85
N VAL A 81 11.51 -1.65 4.54
CA VAL A 81 11.89 -2.92 5.17
C VAL A 81 10.99 -3.21 6.37
N HIS A 82 10.69 -2.21 7.20
CA HIS A 82 9.75 -2.38 8.32
C HIS A 82 8.38 -2.81 7.83
N GLU A 83 7.85 -2.17 6.80
CA GLU A 83 6.53 -2.46 6.23
C GLU A 83 6.47 -3.84 5.55
N ALA A 84 7.55 -4.25 4.90
CA ALA A 84 7.70 -5.61 4.40
C ALA A 84 7.62 -6.65 5.54
N ILE A 85 8.36 -6.42 6.65
CA ILE A 85 8.34 -7.29 7.83
C ILE A 85 6.94 -7.31 8.46
N TYR A 86 6.29 -6.15 8.65
CA TYR A 86 4.94 -6.09 9.18
C TYR A 86 3.93 -6.85 8.31
N SER A 87 4.05 -6.74 6.99
CA SER A 87 3.22 -7.48 6.04
C SER A 87 3.40 -8.99 6.19
N LEU A 88 4.63 -9.47 6.33
CA LEU A 88 4.92 -10.88 6.59
C LEU A 88 4.40 -11.36 7.95
N ILE A 89 4.48 -10.52 8.99
CA ILE A 89 3.91 -10.83 10.30
C ILE A 89 2.39 -10.94 10.22
N MET A 90 1.72 -10.03 9.52
CA MET A 90 0.28 -10.07 9.30
C MET A 90 -0.13 -11.34 8.54
N MET A 91 0.57 -11.69 7.48
CA MET A 91 0.34 -12.91 6.70
C MET A 91 0.51 -14.17 7.57
N LYS A 92 1.59 -14.24 8.34
CA LYS A 92 1.89 -15.41 9.20
C LYS A 92 0.86 -15.62 10.29
N ASN A 93 0.29 -14.53 10.84
CA ASN A 93 -0.60 -14.57 12.00
C ASN A 93 -2.07 -14.29 11.63
N ASN A 94 -2.40 -14.25 10.34
CA ASN A 94 -3.76 -14.11 9.83
C ASN A 94 -4.52 -12.90 10.40
N PHE A 95 -3.90 -11.72 10.39
CA PHE A 95 -4.56 -10.48 10.79
C PHE A 95 -4.16 -9.32 9.86
N ILE A 96 -4.94 -8.26 9.85
CA ILE A 96 -4.62 -6.98 9.20
C ILE A 96 -4.55 -5.90 10.27
N SER A 97 -3.45 -5.17 10.29
CA SER A 97 -3.27 -3.98 11.13
C SER A 97 -4.13 -2.83 10.64
N ALA A 98 -4.64 -2.02 11.56
CA ALA A 98 -5.42 -0.85 11.21
C ALA A 98 -4.57 0.33 10.72
N SER A 99 -5.15 1.17 9.87
CA SER A 99 -4.81 2.60 9.81
C SER A 99 -5.41 3.27 11.05
N ALA A 100 -4.57 3.52 12.05
CA ALA A 100 -5.01 4.09 13.32
C ALA A 100 -5.14 5.63 13.22
N ASN A 101 -5.79 6.22 14.25
CA ASN A 101 -5.89 7.67 14.44
C ASN A 101 -6.68 8.41 13.34
N ILE A 102 -7.56 7.74 12.63
CA ILE A 102 -8.49 8.37 11.70
C ILE A 102 -9.70 8.84 12.50
N SER A 103 -9.80 10.15 12.75
CA SER A 103 -10.97 10.76 13.41
C SER A 103 -12.09 11.06 12.41
N GLU A 104 -11.71 11.43 11.18
CA GLU A 104 -12.64 11.69 10.10
C GLU A 104 -12.03 11.15 8.80
N MET A 105 -12.81 10.39 8.05
CA MET A 105 -12.39 9.81 6.76
C MET A 105 -12.64 10.82 5.65
N ASP A 106 -11.61 11.08 4.85
CA ASP A 106 -11.74 11.88 3.63
C ASP A 106 -12.79 11.28 2.70
N ASP A 107 -13.62 12.13 2.08
CA ASP A 107 -14.73 11.68 1.23
C ASP A 107 -14.27 10.85 0.03
N GLU A 108 -13.13 11.17 -0.57
CA GLU A 108 -12.56 10.38 -1.66
C GLU A 108 -12.06 9.00 -1.18
N ALA A 109 -11.61 8.90 0.07
CA ALA A 109 -11.13 7.67 0.68
C ALA A 109 -12.25 6.70 1.06
N LYS A 110 -13.48 7.18 1.31
CA LYS A 110 -14.64 6.34 1.69
C LYS A 110 -14.99 5.24 0.68
N ASN A 111 -14.57 5.39 -0.57
CA ASN A 111 -14.82 4.42 -1.63
C ASN A 111 -13.80 3.24 -1.63
N TYR A 112 -12.87 3.23 -0.69
CA TYR A 112 -11.82 2.21 -0.58
C TYR A 112 -11.99 1.40 0.71
N PRO A 113 -11.68 0.09 0.71
CA PRO A 113 -11.83 -0.76 1.88
C PRO A 113 -10.67 -0.56 2.87
N ILE A 114 -10.60 0.65 3.45
CA ILE A 114 -9.57 1.01 4.44
C ILE A 114 -9.90 0.34 5.76
N VAL A 115 -8.96 -0.41 6.28
CA VAL A 115 -9.07 -1.09 7.58
C VAL A 115 -8.75 -0.10 8.69
N THR A 116 -9.77 0.30 9.45
CA THR A 116 -9.65 1.27 10.56
C THR A 116 -9.58 0.61 11.94
N GLN A 117 -9.82 -0.69 12.01
CA GLN A 117 -9.68 -1.51 13.21
C GLN A 117 -8.97 -2.80 12.85
N VAL A 118 -8.24 -3.39 13.80
CA VAL A 118 -7.55 -4.66 13.56
C VAL A 118 -8.55 -5.75 13.18
N GLU A 119 -8.35 -6.35 12.02
CA GLU A 119 -9.10 -7.52 11.58
C GLU A 119 -8.31 -8.79 11.89
N LYS A 120 -8.95 -9.74 12.58
CA LYS A 120 -8.37 -11.04 12.96
C LYS A 120 -8.98 -12.16 12.11
N ASP A 121 -8.28 -13.29 12.09
CA ASP A 121 -8.71 -14.52 11.41
C ASP A 121 -8.93 -14.31 9.89
N VAL A 122 -8.13 -13.42 9.30
CA VAL A 122 -8.18 -13.11 7.87
C VAL A 122 -7.20 -14.00 7.13
N ASN A 123 -7.69 -14.77 6.14
CA ASN A 123 -6.78 -15.54 5.29
C ASN A 123 -6.07 -14.62 4.29
N LEU A 124 -4.78 -14.46 4.45
CA LEU A 124 -3.92 -13.64 3.59
C LEU A 124 -3.00 -14.54 2.78
N ASN A 125 -3.32 -14.77 1.51
CA ASN A 125 -2.52 -15.60 0.59
C ASN A 125 -1.51 -14.75 -0.19
N ALA A 126 -1.87 -13.51 -0.52
CA ALA A 126 -0.99 -12.56 -1.17
C ALA A 126 -1.15 -11.15 -0.59
N ILE A 127 -0.04 -10.51 -0.31
CA ILE A 127 0.05 -9.14 0.22
C ILE A 127 0.94 -8.30 -0.68
N MET A 128 0.52 -7.07 -0.91
CA MET A 128 1.32 -6.05 -1.57
C MET A 128 1.83 -5.01 -0.55
N SER A 129 3.07 -4.57 -0.68
CA SER A 129 3.63 -3.47 0.10
C SER A 129 4.18 -2.41 -0.84
N ASN A 130 3.70 -1.17 -0.71
CA ASN A 130 4.07 -0.04 -1.54
C ASN A 130 5.03 0.90 -0.82
N SER A 131 6.02 1.39 -1.56
CA SER A 131 6.97 2.40 -1.10
C SER A 131 7.23 3.39 -2.22
N PHE A 132 6.81 4.65 -2.02
CA PHE A 132 6.93 5.72 -3.01
C PHE A 132 7.76 6.86 -2.41
N GLY A 133 8.98 7.01 -2.92
CA GLY A 133 9.96 7.95 -2.36
C GLY A 133 10.03 9.26 -3.12
N PHE A 134 10.48 10.31 -2.42
CA PHE A 134 10.86 11.57 -3.06
C PHE A 134 11.91 11.33 -4.15
N GLY A 135 11.88 12.13 -5.18
CA GLY A 135 12.69 11.93 -6.38
C GLY A 135 12.06 10.92 -7.36
N GLY A 136 10.81 10.50 -7.09
CA GLY A 136 10.02 9.65 -7.97
C GLY A 136 10.43 8.17 -7.96
N THR A 137 11.20 7.71 -6.99
CA THR A 137 11.57 6.30 -6.88
C THR A 137 10.42 5.53 -6.24
N ASN A 138 9.78 4.66 -7.02
CA ASN A 138 8.66 3.83 -6.58
C ASN A 138 9.08 2.35 -6.55
N ALA A 139 8.67 1.64 -5.52
CA ALA A 139 8.86 0.19 -5.40
C ALA A 139 7.61 -0.47 -4.82
N THR A 140 7.23 -1.59 -5.41
CA THR A 140 6.13 -2.45 -4.93
C THR A 140 6.64 -3.88 -4.78
N LEU A 141 6.43 -4.46 -3.60
CA LEU A 141 6.70 -5.85 -3.31
C LEU A 141 5.40 -6.64 -3.21
N VAL A 142 5.39 -7.86 -3.70
CA VAL A 142 4.32 -8.84 -3.48
C VAL A 142 4.90 -10.03 -2.75
N PHE A 143 4.24 -10.45 -1.68
CA PHE A 143 4.53 -11.64 -0.90
C PHE A 143 3.37 -12.61 -1.05
N GLU A 144 3.65 -13.87 -1.30
CA GLU A 144 2.66 -14.93 -1.47
C GLU A 144 2.97 -16.10 -0.54
N LYS A 145 1.92 -16.74 0.00
CA LYS A 145 2.07 -18.04 0.69
C LYS A 145 2.46 -19.10 -0.33
N VAL A 146 3.40 -19.94 0.04
CA VAL A 146 3.86 -21.12 -0.73
C VAL A 146 3.11 -22.34 -0.27
#